data_7336ba8d17fee2fcb7544d8e73646c43
#
_entry.id   7336ba8d17fee2fcb7544d8e73646c43
#
_cell.length_a   1.000
_cell.length_b   1.000
_cell.length_c   1.000
_cell.angle_alpha   90.00
_cell.angle_beta   90.00
_cell.angle_gamma   90.00
#
_symmetry.space_group_name_H-M   'P 1'
#
loop_
_entity.id
_entity.type
_entity.pdbx_description
1 polymer ?
#
loop_
_entity_poly.entity_id
_entity_poly.type
_entity_poly.pdbx_seq_one_letter_code
_entity_poly.pdbx_strand_id
1 'polypeptide(L)'
;RLGVVFLRFGQLVSQRLSVRNIAIPYMKELRDSLGQAVNLIIQDGNDAIYVEKMEGVQPVRVYTAVGRRAPLYAGACPRILLSYFSEEEKWKYIEETDLKQFADGTIVDKEQLLEVLQMAKKEGHTISYSELENHTAAIAAPIFASDGTVVAGISISGLAIEYSESNISYFIAKVKETANRISKELGFLA
;
A
#
# COMPACT_ATOMS: atom_id res chain seq x y z
N ARG A 1 6.43 -30.36 2.76
CA ARG A 1 6.61 -29.74 1.42
C ARG A 1 5.24 -29.37 0.88
N LEU A 2 5.04 -28.10 0.57
CA LEU A 2 3.86 -27.67 -0.20
C LEU A 2 3.95 -28.26 -1.60
N GLY A 3 2.87 -28.90 -2.07
CA GLY A 3 2.83 -29.50 -3.38
C GLY A 3 2.82 -28.47 -4.51
N VAL A 4 3.39 -28.80 -5.68
CA VAL A 4 3.44 -27.93 -6.88
C VAL A 4 2.04 -27.45 -7.32
N VAL A 5 0.98 -28.17 -6.93
CA VAL A 5 -0.43 -27.82 -7.21
C VAL A 5 -0.79 -26.42 -6.66
N PHE A 6 -0.21 -25.96 -5.55
CA PHE A 6 -0.46 -24.62 -5.01
C PHE A 6 0.07 -23.51 -5.92
N LEU A 7 1.15 -23.75 -6.66
CA LEU A 7 1.64 -22.83 -7.67
C LEU A 7 0.58 -22.61 -8.77
N ARG A 8 -0.09 -23.68 -9.21
CA ARG A 8 -1.18 -23.59 -10.21
C ARG A 8 -2.37 -22.79 -9.67
N PHE A 9 -2.78 -23.03 -8.43
CA PHE A 9 -3.86 -22.24 -7.82
C PHE A 9 -3.47 -20.79 -7.63
N GLY A 10 -2.24 -20.50 -7.19
CA GLY A 10 -1.73 -19.14 -7.10
C GLY A 10 -1.77 -18.40 -8.46
N GLN A 11 -1.39 -19.06 -9.53
CA GLN A 11 -1.49 -18.51 -10.89
C GLN A 11 -2.94 -18.23 -11.31
N LEU A 12 -3.89 -19.15 -11.05
CA LEU A 12 -5.31 -18.95 -11.39
C LEU A 12 -5.90 -17.75 -10.64
N VAL A 13 -5.58 -17.59 -9.35
CA VAL A 13 -6.02 -16.43 -8.58
C VAL A 13 -5.40 -15.14 -9.13
N SER A 14 -4.09 -15.15 -9.36
CA SER A 14 -3.34 -14.00 -9.90
C SER A 14 -3.88 -13.51 -11.26
N GLN A 15 -4.27 -14.44 -12.15
CA GLN A 15 -4.86 -14.09 -13.44
C GLN A 15 -6.25 -13.45 -13.34
N ARG A 16 -6.98 -13.71 -12.25
CA ARG A 16 -8.32 -13.14 -12.00
C ARG A 16 -8.26 -11.75 -11.34
N LEU A 17 -7.12 -11.36 -10.81
CA LEU A 17 -6.93 -10.01 -10.21
C LEU A 17 -6.74 -8.98 -11.34
N SER A 18 -7.85 -8.44 -11.86
CA SER A 18 -7.81 -7.42 -12.92
C SER A 18 -6.96 -6.21 -12.57
N VAL A 19 -7.07 -5.70 -11.33
CA VAL A 19 -6.26 -4.57 -10.86
C VAL A 19 -4.76 -4.85 -10.92
N ARG A 20 -4.33 -6.07 -10.58
CA ARG A 20 -2.91 -6.47 -10.66
C ARG A 20 -2.39 -6.42 -12.08
N ASN A 21 -3.13 -7.02 -13.02
CA ASN A 21 -2.70 -7.09 -14.43
C ASN A 21 -2.62 -5.70 -15.07
N ILE A 22 -3.56 -4.81 -14.73
CA ILE A 22 -3.57 -3.41 -15.16
C ILE A 22 -2.42 -2.63 -14.51
N ALA A 23 -2.14 -2.85 -13.23
CA ALA A 23 -1.14 -2.09 -12.48
C ALA A 23 0.30 -2.39 -12.90
N ILE A 24 0.63 -3.61 -13.33
CA ILE A 24 2.00 -4.06 -13.63
C ILE A 24 2.80 -3.07 -14.51
N PRO A 25 2.32 -2.62 -15.68
CA PRO A 25 3.08 -1.69 -16.52
C PRO A 25 3.34 -0.34 -15.82
N TYR A 26 2.36 0.18 -15.09
CA TYR A 26 2.47 1.43 -14.34
C TYR A 26 3.43 1.32 -13.15
N MET A 27 3.40 0.19 -12.45
CA MET A 27 4.34 -0.11 -11.36
C MET A 27 5.78 -0.14 -11.86
N LYS A 28 6.00 -0.71 -13.05
CA LYS A 28 7.32 -0.74 -13.69
C LYS A 28 7.81 0.67 -14.04
N GLU A 29 6.97 1.49 -14.67
CA GLU A 29 7.30 2.89 -14.96
C GLU A 29 7.63 3.67 -13.68
N LEU A 30 6.83 3.51 -12.62
CA LEU A 30 7.05 4.17 -11.34
C LEU A 30 8.37 3.76 -10.71
N ARG A 31 8.67 2.44 -10.67
CA ARG A 31 9.96 1.91 -10.20
C ARG A 31 11.13 2.47 -11.01
N ASP A 32 11.04 2.47 -12.34
CA ASP A 32 12.12 2.92 -13.23
C ASP A 32 12.36 4.43 -13.09
N SER A 33 11.32 5.22 -12.78
CA SER A 33 11.43 6.67 -12.59
C SER A 33 11.99 7.09 -11.23
N LEU A 34 11.70 6.32 -10.16
CA LEU A 34 12.06 6.70 -8.80
C LEU A 34 13.18 5.84 -8.19
N GLY A 35 13.48 4.69 -8.78
CA GLY A 35 14.44 3.73 -8.24
C GLY A 35 13.96 2.99 -6.98
N GLN A 36 12.77 3.31 -6.48
CA GLN A 36 12.19 2.75 -5.26
C GLN A 36 11.47 1.42 -5.53
N ALA A 37 11.36 0.56 -4.50
CA ALA A 37 10.48 -0.60 -4.59
C ALA A 37 9.02 -0.15 -4.70
N VAL A 38 8.24 -0.81 -5.58
CA VAL A 38 6.82 -0.52 -5.77
C VAL A 38 5.99 -1.72 -5.36
N ASN A 39 4.98 -1.51 -4.54
CA ASN A 39 4.11 -2.57 -4.05
C ASN A 39 2.66 -2.30 -4.41
N LEU A 40 1.92 -3.36 -4.70
CA LEU A 40 0.48 -3.36 -4.87
C LEU A 40 -0.14 -4.26 -3.80
N ILE A 41 -1.10 -3.73 -3.07
CA ILE A 41 -1.82 -4.48 -2.04
C ILE A 41 -3.33 -4.41 -2.27
N ILE A 42 -4.02 -5.43 -1.78
CA ILE A 42 -5.48 -5.46 -1.67
C ILE A 42 -5.88 -5.77 -0.23
N GLN A 43 -7.12 -5.45 0.11
CA GLN A 43 -7.71 -5.88 1.37
C GLN A 43 -8.07 -7.37 1.31
N ASP A 44 -7.83 -8.08 2.41
CA ASP A 44 -8.30 -9.45 2.63
C ASP A 44 -8.73 -9.62 4.10
N GLY A 45 -10.01 -9.44 4.36
CA GLY A 45 -10.54 -9.34 5.72
C GLY A 45 -10.01 -8.11 6.44
N ASN A 46 -9.44 -8.31 7.62
CA ASN A 46 -8.84 -7.24 8.46
C ASN A 46 -7.36 -6.99 8.17
N ASP A 47 -6.81 -7.61 7.14
CA ASP A 47 -5.42 -7.45 6.72
C ASP A 47 -5.32 -6.90 5.30
N ALA A 48 -4.15 -6.39 4.99
CA ALA A 48 -3.69 -6.14 3.64
C ALA A 48 -2.82 -7.31 3.16
N ILE A 49 -2.95 -7.70 1.90
CA ILE A 49 -2.09 -8.70 1.27
C ILE A 49 -1.34 -8.08 0.08
N TYR A 50 -0.04 -8.32 0.01
CA TYR A 50 0.80 -7.90 -1.12
C TYR A 50 0.54 -8.82 -2.30
N VAL A 51 -0.02 -8.30 -3.39
CA VAL A 51 -0.37 -9.08 -4.60
C VAL A 51 0.61 -8.89 -5.74
N GLU A 52 1.42 -7.82 -5.72
CA GLU A 52 2.51 -7.60 -6.66
C GLU A 52 3.60 -6.73 -6.02
N LYS A 53 4.85 -6.94 -6.46
CA LYS A 53 6.02 -6.18 -6.05
C LYS A 53 6.97 -6.00 -7.21
N MET A 54 7.51 -4.79 -7.34
CA MET A 54 8.68 -4.49 -8.17
C MET A 54 9.84 -4.10 -7.26
N GLU A 55 10.95 -4.81 -7.37
CA GLU A 55 12.16 -4.49 -6.61
C GLU A 55 12.72 -3.13 -7.03
N GLY A 56 13.14 -2.33 -6.05
CA GLY A 56 13.90 -1.11 -6.29
C GLY A 56 15.31 -1.41 -6.84
N VAL A 57 15.98 -0.38 -7.32
CA VAL A 57 17.34 -0.50 -7.86
C VAL A 57 18.42 -0.41 -6.79
N GLN A 58 18.06 -0.05 -5.55
CA GLN A 58 18.98 0.11 -4.44
C GLN A 58 19.54 -1.23 -3.95
N PRO A 59 20.85 -1.30 -3.55
CA PRO A 59 21.45 -2.52 -3.03
C PRO A 59 20.86 -2.95 -1.67
N VAL A 60 20.44 -1.99 -0.83
CA VAL A 60 19.73 -2.25 0.43
C VAL A 60 18.24 -2.20 0.17
N ARG A 61 17.53 -3.27 0.53
CA ARG A 61 16.13 -3.45 0.16
C ARG A 61 15.25 -3.63 1.38
N VAL A 62 14.08 -3.01 1.36
CA VAL A 62 12.99 -3.31 2.31
C VAL A 62 12.42 -4.68 1.97
N TYR A 63 12.36 -5.56 2.94
CA TYR A 63 11.83 -6.91 2.73
C TYR A 63 10.30 -6.88 2.62
N THR A 64 9.80 -7.06 1.41
CA THR A 64 8.40 -7.38 1.15
C THR A 64 8.33 -8.54 0.16
N ALA A 65 7.27 -9.33 0.21
CA ALA A 65 7.07 -10.46 -0.69
C ALA A 65 5.59 -10.55 -1.08
N VAL A 66 5.32 -11.01 -2.30
CA VAL A 66 3.96 -11.36 -2.72
C VAL A 66 3.42 -12.44 -1.79
N GLY A 67 2.18 -12.26 -1.32
CA GLY A 67 1.55 -13.11 -0.32
C GLY A 67 1.80 -12.70 1.14
N ARG A 68 2.73 -11.77 1.42
CA ARG A 68 2.88 -11.21 2.76
C ARG A 68 1.59 -10.52 3.18
N ARG A 69 1.23 -10.69 4.45
CA ARG A 69 0.10 -10.00 5.11
C ARG A 69 0.64 -8.94 6.05
N ALA A 70 -0.10 -7.86 6.18
CA ALA A 70 0.16 -6.81 7.14
C ALA A 70 -1.19 -6.32 7.71
N PRO A 71 -1.26 -5.95 8.99
CA PRO A 71 -2.49 -5.37 9.54
C PRO A 71 -2.77 -4.03 8.86
N LEU A 72 -4.05 -3.68 8.70
CA LEU A 72 -4.44 -2.47 7.96
C LEU A 72 -3.95 -1.16 8.61
N TYR A 73 -3.65 -1.16 9.91
CA TYR A 73 -3.22 0.06 10.60
C TYR A 73 -1.73 0.40 10.41
N ALA A 74 -0.86 -0.59 10.12
CA ALA A 74 0.58 -0.42 10.10
C ALA A 74 1.15 -0.32 8.68
N GLY A 75 1.92 0.73 8.43
CA GLY A 75 2.54 1.02 7.15
C GLY A 75 1.64 1.82 6.20
N ALA A 76 2.24 2.57 5.29
CA ALA A 76 1.50 3.47 4.40
C ALA A 76 0.48 2.73 3.52
N CYS A 77 0.90 1.62 2.89
CA CYS A 77 0.05 0.93 1.93
C CYS A 77 -1.17 0.23 2.57
N PRO A 78 -1.04 -0.52 3.68
CA PRO A 78 -2.21 -1.02 4.41
C PRO A 78 -3.12 0.10 4.92
N ARG A 79 -2.54 1.15 5.49
CA ARG A 79 -3.29 2.27 6.09
C ARG A 79 -4.11 3.05 5.07
N ILE A 80 -3.64 3.20 3.81
CA ILE A 80 -4.44 3.85 2.79
C ILE A 80 -5.74 3.11 2.49
N LEU A 81 -5.75 1.78 2.56
CA LEU A 81 -7.00 1.01 2.41
C LEU A 81 -7.96 1.28 3.57
N LEU A 82 -7.46 1.23 4.82
CA LEU A 82 -8.26 1.48 6.01
C LEU A 82 -8.87 2.89 6.02
N SER A 83 -8.16 3.88 5.45
CA SER A 83 -8.63 5.27 5.45
C SER A 83 -9.92 5.47 4.64
N TYR A 84 -10.23 4.55 3.71
CA TYR A 84 -11.44 4.60 2.88
C TYR A 84 -12.59 3.72 3.38
N PHE A 85 -12.43 3.02 4.48
CA PHE A 85 -13.55 2.35 5.15
C PHE A 85 -14.62 3.36 5.56
N SER A 86 -15.85 2.91 5.73
CA SER A 86 -16.89 3.71 6.38
C SER A 86 -16.46 4.06 7.81
N GLU A 87 -17.05 5.11 8.40
CA GLU A 87 -16.71 5.50 9.77
C GLU A 87 -17.00 4.37 10.76
N GLU A 88 -18.12 3.65 10.57
CA GLU A 88 -18.50 2.50 11.40
C GLU A 88 -17.47 1.36 11.29
N GLU A 89 -17.04 1.01 10.08
CA GLU A 89 -16.03 -0.04 9.87
C GLU A 89 -14.68 0.34 10.43
N LYS A 90 -14.24 1.61 10.31
CA LYS A 90 -13.00 2.12 10.92
C LYS A 90 -13.02 1.98 12.44
N TRP A 91 -14.10 2.49 13.06
CA TRP A 91 -14.27 2.39 14.51
C TRP A 91 -14.25 0.93 14.96
N LYS A 92 -15.02 0.07 14.31
CA LYS A 92 -15.05 -1.36 14.62
C LYS A 92 -13.65 -1.98 14.50
N TYR A 93 -12.94 -1.71 13.39
CA TYR A 93 -11.59 -2.22 13.18
C TYR A 93 -10.63 -1.79 14.29
N ILE A 94 -10.63 -0.50 14.66
CA ILE A 94 -9.75 0.07 15.68
C ILE A 94 -10.09 -0.46 17.08
N GLU A 95 -11.37 -0.64 17.40
CA GLU A 95 -11.78 -1.19 18.70
C GLU A 95 -11.44 -2.67 18.86
N GLU A 96 -11.61 -3.45 17.82
CA GLU A 96 -11.38 -4.90 17.83
C GLU A 96 -9.91 -5.29 17.61
N THR A 97 -9.06 -4.35 17.14
CA THR A 97 -7.67 -4.65 16.81
C THR A 97 -6.72 -4.34 17.98
N ASP A 98 -5.89 -5.32 18.34
CA ASP A 98 -4.76 -5.11 19.23
C ASP A 98 -3.61 -4.44 18.44
N LEU A 99 -3.43 -3.13 18.64
CA LEU A 99 -2.42 -2.32 17.94
C LEU A 99 -1.03 -2.63 18.49
N LYS A 100 -0.35 -3.59 17.88
CA LYS A 100 1.01 -4.02 18.26
C LYS A 100 2.07 -3.14 17.61
N GLN A 101 3.11 -2.86 18.35
CA GLN A 101 4.30 -2.19 17.84
C GLN A 101 5.17 -3.19 17.06
N PHE A 102 5.44 -2.91 15.77
CA PHE A 102 6.35 -3.70 14.92
C PHE A 102 7.73 -3.05 14.82
N ALA A 103 7.78 -1.72 14.80
CA ALA A 103 8.98 -0.91 14.73
C ALA A 103 8.74 0.42 15.49
N ASP A 104 9.77 1.25 15.60
CA ASP A 104 9.74 2.44 16.45
C ASP A 104 8.65 3.45 16.07
N GLY A 105 8.29 3.53 14.79
CA GLY A 105 7.28 4.45 14.28
C GLY A 105 5.88 3.86 14.16
N THR A 106 5.64 2.62 14.60
CA THR A 106 4.30 2.02 14.51
C THR A 106 3.30 2.81 15.34
N ILE A 107 2.19 3.22 14.72
CA ILE A 107 1.10 3.92 15.42
C ILE A 107 0.33 2.89 16.25
N VAL A 108 0.38 3.02 17.56
CA VAL A 108 -0.32 2.15 18.52
C VAL A 108 -1.38 2.90 19.33
N ASP A 109 -1.45 4.22 19.19
CA ASP A 109 -2.48 5.05 19.77
C ASP A 109 -3.70 5.15 18.84
N LYS A 110 -4.89 4.86 19.35
CA LYS A 110 -6.13 4.80 18.56
C LYS A 110 -6.56 6.17 18.05
N GLU A 111 -6.39 7.23 18.85
CA GLU A 111 -6.77 8.59 18.46
C GLU A 111 -5.83 9.11 17.38
N GLN A 112 -4.53 8.92 17.56
CA GLN A 112 -3.54 9.25 16.53
C GLN A 112 -3.80 8.49 15.22
N LEU A 113 -4.16 7.21 15.30
CA LEU A 113 -4.49 6.43 14.10
C LEU A 113 -5.70 7.04 13.36
N LEU A 114 -6.77 7.42 14.07
CA LEU A 114 -7.93 8.06 13.48
C LEU A 114 -7.58 9.37 12.77
N GLU A 115 -6.77 10.23 13.39
CA GLU A 115 -6.32 11.48 12.79
C GLU A 115 -5.55 11.24 11.49
N VAL A 116 -4.62 10.28 11.51
CA VAL A 116 -3.83 9.93 10.32
C VAL A 116 -4.70 9.33 9.21
N LEU A 117 -5.72 8.53 9.55
CA LEU A 117 -6.67 7.99 8.57
C LEU A 117 -7.53 9.09 7.93
N GLN A 118 -7.97 10.08 8.70
CA GLN A 118 -8.71 11.24 8.18
C GLN A 118 -7.86 12.07 7.22
N MET A 119 -6.61 12.34 7.62
CA MET A 119 -5.65 13.04 6.76
C MET A 119 -5.37 12.26 5.47
N ALA A 120 -5.13 10.93 5.57
CA ALA A 120 -4.88 10.08 4.42
C ALA A 120 -6.03 10.13 3.40
N LYS A 121 -7.29 10.09 3.87
CA LYS A 121 -8.48 10.21 3.01
C LYS A 121 -8.58 11.59 2.37
N LYS A 122 -8.36 12.67 3.14
CA LYS A 122 -8.41 14.05 2.67
C LYS A 122 -7.33 14.35 1.62
N GLU A 123 -6.09 13.94 1.88
CA GLU A 123 -4.94 14.21 1.04
C GLU A 123 -4.83 13.23 -0.15
N GLY A 124 -5.54 12.10 -0.11
CA GLY A 124 -5.47 11.04 -1.12
C GLY A 124 -4.11 10.32 -1.15
N HIS A 125 -3.37 10.37 -0.04
CA HIS A 125 -2.12 9.63 0.17
C HIS A 125 -1.80 9.52 1.65
N THR A 126 -0.88 8.65 2.00
CA THR A 126 -0.32 8.55 3.35
C THR A 126 1.15 8.17 3.32
N ILE A 127 1.86 8.53 4.36
CA ILE A 127 3.29 8.28 4.52
C ILE A 127 3.50 7.50 5.80
N SER A 128 4.44 6.58 5.81
CA SER A 128 4.89 5.87 7.01
C SER A 128 6.41 5.95 7.14
N TYR A 129 6.89 6.09 8.37
CA TYR A 129 8.31 6.03 8.72
C TYR A 129 8.49 5.01 9.83
N SER A 130 9.36 4.02 9.61
CA SER A 130 9.71 2.97 10.59
C SER A 130 8.50 2.29 11.24
N GLU A 131 7.43 2.04 10.48
CA GLU A 131 6.21 1.45 11.05
C GLU A 131 6.19 -0.07 11.03
N LEU A 132 6.67 -0.71 9.97
CA LEU A 132 6.77 -2.17 9.85
C LEU A 132 8.21 -2.67 10.00
N GLU A 133 9.17 -1.83 9.67
CA GLU A 133 10.62 -2.10 9.77
C GLU A 133 11.33 -0.78 10.05
N ASN A 134 12.29 -0.76 10.99
CA ASN A 134 13.06 0.42 11.31
C ASN A 134 13.86 0.94 10.12
N HIS A 135 14.08 2.25 10.08
CA HIS A 135 14.84 2.96 9.03
C HIS A 135 14.21 2.88 7.63
N THR A 136 12.94 2.51 7.52
CA THR A 136 12.21 2.47 6.25
C THR A 136 11.18 3.59 6.16
N ALA A 137 10.85 3.98 4.94
CA ALA A 137 9.72 4.86 4.65
C ALA A 137 8.91 4.33 3.47
N ALA A 138 7.64 4.67 3.44
CA ALA A 138 6.76 4.37 2.33
C ALA A 138 5.74 5.50 2.11
N ILE A 139 5.34 5.68 0.85
CA ILE A 139 4.25 6.57 0.44
C ILE A 139 3.24 5.72 -0.33
N ALA A 140 1.96 5.85 0.00
CA ALA A 140 0.89 5.10 -0.64
C ALA A 140 -0.25 5.99 -1.11
N ALA A 141 -0.92 5.58 -2.19
CA ALA A 141 -2.14 6.19 -2.71
C ALA A 141 -3.18 5.11 -3.06
N PRO A 142 -4.48 5.44 -3.01
CA PRO A 142 -5.57 4.51 -3.31
C PRO A 142 -5.75 4.32 -4.81
N ILE A 143 -6.18 3.13 -5.19
CA ILE A 143 -6.64 2.80 -6.54
C ILE A 143 -8.14 2.54 -6.48
N PHE A 144 -8.90 3.27 -7.29
CA PHE A 144 -10.35 3.23 -7.33
C PHE A 144 -10.87 2.38 -8.48
N ALA A 145 -11.96 1.66 -8.25
CA ALA A 145 -12.77 1.04 -9.31
C ALA A 145 -13.75 2.05 -9.93
N SER A 146 -14.46 1.65 -10.98
CA SER A 146 -15.42 2.49 -11.70
C SER A 146 -16.59 3.01 -10.85
N ASP A 147 -16.92 2.32 -9.76
CA ASP A 147 -17.96 2.72 -8.80
C ASP A 147 -17.46 3.65 -7.68
N GLY A 148 -16.17 4.03 -7.72
CA GLY A 148 -15.54 4.88 -6.70
C GLY A 148 -15.09 4.15 -5.45
N THR A 149 -15.20 2.83 -5.38
CA THR A 149 -14.66 2.06 -4.26
C THR A 149 -13.14 1.89 -4.39
N VAL A 150 -12.42 1.85 -3.27
CA VAL A 150 -10.99 1.54 -3.26
C VAL A 150 -10.80 0.03 -3.36
N VAL A 151 -10.14 -0.42 -4.42
CA VAL A 151 -9.91 -1.84 -4.70
C VAL A 151 -8.49 -2.29 -4.43
N ALA A 152 -7.55 -1.34 -4.35
CA ALA A 152 -6.15 -1.61 -4.06
C ALA A 152 -5.44 -0.36 -3.51
N GLY A 153 -4.27 -0.56 -2.94
CA GLY A 153 -3.30 0.49 -2.65
C GLY A 153 -2.02 0.26 -3.45
N ILE A 154 -1.43 1.34 -3.97
CA ILE A 154 -0.09 1.31 -4.55
C ILE A 154 0.85 2.12 -3.68
N SER A 155 2.07 1.64 -3.48
CA SER A 155 3.08 2.36 -2.71
C SER A 155 4.46 2.25 -3.31
N ILE A 156 5.29 3.24 -2.99
CA ILE A 156 6.75 3.11 -3.04
C ILE A 156 7.28 2.91 -1.63
N SER A 157 8.38 2.17 -1.51
CA SER A 157 9.07 1.96 -0.23
C SER A 157 10.58 1.87 -0.42
N GLY A 158 11.32 2.34 0.60
CA GLY A 158 12.78 2.35 0.60
C GLY A 158 13.35 2.76 1.95
N LEU A 159 14.64 3.15 1.98
CA LEU A 159 15.27 3.67 3.18
C LEU A 159 14.74 5.06 3.52
N ALA A 160 14.46 5.32 4.80
CA ALA A 160 13.89 6.59 5.27
C ALA A 160 14.72 7.82 4.86
N ILE A 161 16.05 7.68 4.77
CA ILE A 161 16.94 8.76 4.37
C ILE A 161 16.69 9.27 2.94
N GLU A 162 16.11 8.45 2.06
CA GLU A 162 15.78 8.83 0.68
C GLU A 162 14.48 9.63 0.59
N TYR A 163 13.67 9.62 1.65
CA TYR A 163 12.37 10.32 1.76
C TYR A 163 12.54 11.67 2.47
N SER A 164 13.55 12.44 2.04
CA SER A 164 13.86 13.77 2.56
C SER A 164 12.85 14.82 2.09
N GLU A 165 12.86 15.99 2.73
CA GLU A 165 12.00 17.13 2.36
C GLU A 165 12.15 17.52 0.87
N SER A 166 13.34 17.35 0.29
CA SER A 166 13.59 17.65 -1.13
C SER A 166 12.92 16.66 -2.09
N ASN A 167 12.70 15.41 -1.67
CA ASN A 167 12.19 14.34 -2.54
C ASN A 167 10.72 14.03 -2.28
N ILE A 168 10.24 14.26 -1.05
CA ILE A 168 8.95 13.75 -0.60
C ILE A 168 7.78 14.25 -1.47
N SER A 169 7.75 15.54 -1.79
CA SER A 169 6.68 16.13 -2.62
C SER A 169 6.65 15.54 -4.03
N TYR A 170 7.82 15.30 -4.61
CA TYR A 170 7.95 14.65 -5.92
C TYR A 170 7.48 13.19 -5.87
N PHE A 171 7.87 12.45 -4.84
CA PHE A 171 7.44 11.07 -4.65
C PHE A 171 5.93 10.95 -4.47
N ILE A 172 5.33 11.82 -3.63
CA ILE A 172 3.87 11.88 -3.44
C ILE A 172 3.16 12.11 -4.78
N ALA A 173 3.62 13.12 -5.55
CA ALA A 173 3.03 13.44 -6.83
C ALA A 173 3.07 12.24 -7.79
N LYS A 174 4.20 11.55 -7.88
CA LYS A 174 4.38 10.38 -8.75
C LYS A 174 3.53 9.18 -8.33
N VAL A 175 3.43 8.89 -7.05
CA VAL A 175 2.58 7.80 -6.54
C VAL A 175 1.10 8.10 -6.82
N LYS A 176 0.64 9.32 -6.54
CA LYS A 176 -0.75 9.75 -6.83
C LYS A 176 -1.06 9.73 -8.32
N GLU A 177 -0.16 10.23 -9.16
CA GLU A 177 -0.29 10.19 -10.62
C GLU A 177 -0.47 8.76 -11.11
N THR A 178 0.39 7.83 -10.63
CA THR A 178 0.35 6.42 -11.00
C THR A 178 -0.95 5.76 -10.54
N ALA A 179 -1.37 6.00 -9.30
CA ALA A 179 -2.63 5.48 -8.77
C ALA A 179 -3.84 5.96 -9.60
N ASN A 180 -3.87 7.24 -9.96
CA ASN A 180 -4.93 7.81 -10.81
C ASN A 180 -4.95 7.22 -12.21
N ARG A 181 -3.78 6.98 -12.83
CA ARG A 181 -3.71 6.32 -14.16
C ARG A 181 -4.29 4.91 -14.10
N ILE A 182 -3.92 4.12 -13.08
CA ILE A 182 -4.47 2.77 -12.90
C ILE A 182 -5.98 2.83 -12.65
N SER A 183 -6.46 3.76 -11.83
CA SER A 183 -7.89 3.93 -11.55
C SER A 183 -8.68 4.27 -12.82
N LYS A 184 -8.15 5.12 -13.70
CA LYS A 184 -8.77 5.44 -14.99
C LYS A 184 -8.88 4.22 -15.90
N GLU A 185 -7.87 3.37 -15.94
CA GLU A 185 -7.93 2.09 -16.69
C GLU A 185 -8.97 1.12 -16.11
N LEU A 186 -9.28 1.24 -14.81
CA LEU A 186 -10.35 0.51 -14.14
C LEU A 186 -11.73 1.15 -14.35
N GLY A 187 -11.81 2.27 -15.09
CA GLY A 187 -13.06 2.95 -15.41
C GLY A 187 -13.46 4.02 -14.40
N PHE A 188 -12.58 4.40 -13.47
CA PHE A 188 -12.83 5.50 -12.54
C PHE A 188 -12.75 6.84 -13.27
N LEU A 189 -13.85 7.59 -13.25
CA LEU A 189 -13.95 8.97 -13.78
C LEU A 189 -14.03 9.91 -12.56
N ALA A 190 -12.92 10.61 -12.29
CA ALA A 190 -12.87 11.61 -11.21
C ALA A 190 -13.58 12.91 -11.63
#